data_0fff9b5d79af950d960a87762bb52794
#
_entry.id   0fff9b5d79af950d960a87762bb52794
#
_cell.length_a   1.000
_cell.length_b   1.000
_cell.length_c   1.000
_cell.angle_alpha   90.00
_cell.angle_beta   90.00
_cell.angle_gamma   90.00
#
_symmetry.space_group_name_H-M   'P 1'
#
loop_
_entity.id
_entity.type
_entity.pdbx_description
1 polymer ?
#
loop_
_entity_poly.entity_id
_entity_poly.type
_entity_poly.pdbx_seq_one_letter_code
_entity_poly.pdbx_strand_id
1 'polypeptide(L)'
;MFYSRLLEIAEKEYFNNFVRQAPKNHILQTWEWGDLKGKGAWVPYRMVLENEEKQPVAALSLLARRIPVLGKLIFYAPRGPVGDLHNQELMDFLFSEVRKLAREKDAIFLKIDPDVSIEDLALREYLRSRGFVAAGRKEGFEGLQPKFVFRLDLTPDLDTLLANFHAKTRYNLRLAERKGVEIKENCGKEDLPIFYEILQETTERDKFLVRSYHYFEEMWDCLVPAGYLKLFLAYYQGKPIAGTLAYLFGDTAWYIYGASANAHRNVMPNYLLQWTMIKWAKENNCKTYDFRGVSGNLAEDNPLYGLYRFKKGFNGTFTEFSGEYDLVFSPFYYGLWTNLEPLYQKNIRRLINFKKAIKGEKRRD
;
A
#
# COMPACT_ATOMS: atom_id res chain seq x y z
N MET A 1 -8.51 20.17 -25.63
CA MET A 1 -9.76 19.45 -25.25
C MET A 1 -9.40 18.08 -24.72
N PHE A 2 -10.15 17.53 -23.74
CA PHE A 2 -9.91 16.20 -23.17
C PHE A 2 -11.09 15.27 -23.44
N TYR A 3 -10.82 13.99 -23.57
CA TYR A 3 -11.81 12.91 -23.73
C TYR A 3 -11.61 11.89 -22.62
N SER A 4 -12.69 11.32 -22.09
CA SER A 4 -12.63 10.27 -21.09
C SER A 4 -13.27 9.00 -21.60
N ARG A 5 -12.72 7.85 -21.20
CA ARG A 5 -13.34 6.55 -21.42
C ARG A 5 -12.95 5.54 -20.36
N LEU A 6 -13.82 4.58 -20.16
CA LEU A 6 -13.51 3.39 -19.37
C LEU A 6 -12.86 2.36 -20.29
N LEU A 7 -11.80 1.73 -19.78
CA LEU A 7 -11.01 0.75 -20.53
C LEU A 7 -11.48 -0.68 -20.28
N GLU A 8 -11.33 -1.52 -21.28
CA GLU A 8 -11.56 -2.95 -21.22
C GLU A 8 -10.24 -3.73 -21.08
N ILE A 9 -10.33 -5.02 -20.77
CA ILE A 9 -9.16 -5.89 -20.49
C ILE A 9 -8.11 -5.89 -21.60
N ALA A 10 -8.53 -5.78 -22.86
CA ALA A 10 -7.63 -5.72 -24.00
C ALA A 10 -6.69 -4.50 -23.98
N GLU A 11 -7.03 -3.47 -23.20
CA GLU A 11 -6.30 -2.21 -23.10
C GLU A 11 -5.43 -2.13 -21.83
N LYS A 12 -5.27 -3.24 -21.13
CA LYS A 12 -4.50 -3.35 -19.89
C LYS A 12 -3.08 -2.79 -20.02
N GLU A 13 -2.36 -3.17 -21.08
CA GLU A 13 -0.98 -2.71 -21.30
C GLU A 13 -0.92 -1.20 -21.57
N TYR A 14 -1.88 -0.67 -22.34
CA TYR A 14 -1.99 0.76 -22.58
C TYR A 14 -2.15 1.54 -21.27
N PHE A 15 -3.06 1.09 -20.40
CA PHE A 15 -3.28 1.69 -19.09
C PHE A 15 -2.03 1.62 -18.18
N ASN A 16 -1.47 0.41 -18.03
CA ASN A 16 -0.32 0.20 -17.15
C ASN A 16 0.94 0.93 -17.62
N ASN A 17 1.15 1.06 -18.93
CA ASN A 17 2.27 1.80 -19.48
C ASN A 17 2.18 3.29 -19.14
N PHE A 18 1.00 3.90 -19.26
CA PHE A 18 0.80 5.28 -18.83
C PHE A 18 1.02 5.43 -17.32
N VAL A 19 0.38 4.57 -16.50
CA VAL A 19 0.53 4.62 -15.03
C VAL A 19 2.01 4.49 -14.62
N ARG A 20 2.78 3.61 -15.31
CA ARG A 20 4.21 3.39 -15.01
C ARG A 20 5.08 4.60 -15.31
N GLN A 21 4.78 5.33 -16.39
CA GLN A 21 5.59 6.47 -16.84
C GLN A 21 5.21 7.79 -16.17
N ALA A 22 4.04 7.85 -15.56
CA ALA A 22 3.55 9.07 -14.93
C ALA A 22 4.38 9.47 -13.70
N PRO A 23 4.52 10.79 -13.41
CA PRO A 23 5.35 11.28 -12.30
C PRO A 23 4.97 10.75 -10.92
N LYS A 24 3.70 10.40 -10.72
CA LYS A 24 3.13 9.86 -9.48
C LYS A 24 2.62 8.44 -9.71
N ASN A 25 3.46 7.62 -10.35
CA ASN A 25 3.14 6.21 -10.53
C ASN A 25 3.00 5.48 -9.19
N HIS A 26 2.05 4.57 -9.10
CA HIS A 26 1.86 3.76 -7.92
C HIS A 26 1.23 2.42 -8.25
N ILE A 27 1.75 1.34 -7.67
CA ILE A 27 1.24 -0.03 -7.87
C ILE A 27 -0.26 -0.16 -7.56
N LEU A 28 -0.79 0.61 -6.60
CA LEU A 28 -2.21 0.58 -6.24
C LEU A 28 -3.13 1.16 -7.33
N GLN A 29 -2.56 1.77 -8.38
CA GLN A 29 -3.26 2.25 -9.55
C GLN A 29 -3.12 1.32 -10.76
N THR A 30 -2.40 0.20 -10.64
CA THR A 30 -2.25 -0.77 -11.75
C THR A 30 -3.54 -1.55 -12.01
N TRP A 31 -3.61 -2.13 -13.17
CA TRP A 31 -4.70 -3.03 -13.57
C TRP A 31 -4.80 -4.24 -12.63
N GLU A 32 -3.66 -4.88 -12.37
CA GLU A 32 -3.53 -6.08 -11.52
C GLU A 32 -3.97 -5.83 -10.08
N TRP A 33 -3.68 -4.62 -9.56
CA TRP A 33 -4.20 -4.24 -8.24
C TRP A 33 -5.74 -4.19 -8.23
N GLY A 34 -6.32 -3.61 -9.28
CA GLY A 34 -7.77 -3.61 -9.45
C GLY A 34 -8.34 -5.03 -9.52
N ASP A 35 -7.69 -5.94 -10.26
CA ASP A 35 -8.09 -7.34 -10.36
C ASP A 35 -8.01 -8.06 -9.02
N LEU A 36 -6.93 -7.87 -8.26
CA LEU A 36 -6.81 -8.39 -6.89
C LEU A 36 -7.95 -7.90 -5.99
N LYS A 37 -8.31 -6.62 -6.08
CA LYS A 37 -9.44 -6.09 -5.29
C LYS A 37 -10.78 -6.61 -5.78
N GLY A 38 -10.90 -6.88 -7.07
CA GLY A 38 -12.06 -7.49 -7.70
C GLY A 38 -12.35 -8.93 -7.27
N LYS A 39 -11.34 -9.66 -6.74
CA LYS A 39 -11.56 -10.97 -6.10
C LYS A 39 -12.41 -10.87 -4.82
N GLY A 40 -12.45 -9.69 -4.19
CA GLY A 40 -13.24 -9.44 -2.98
C GLY A 40 -14.50 -8.63 -3.25
N ALA A 41 -14.76 -7.64 -2.38
CA ALA A 41 -16.00 -6.85 -2.40
C ALA A 41 -15.92 -5.58 -3.28
N TRP A 42 -14.87 -5.42 -4.08
CA TRP A 42 -14.67 -4.26 -4.92
C TRP A 42 -14.89 -4.58 -6.39
N VAL A 43 -15.47 -3.63 -7.12
CA VAL A 43 -15.58 -3.66 -8.58
C VAL A 43 -14.63 -2.60 -9.14
N PRO A 44 -13.60 -2.98 -9.90
CA PRO A 44 -12.65 -2.02 -10.44
C PRO A 44 -13.16 -1.39 -11.74
N TYR A 45 -12.98 -0.07 -11.87
CA TYR A 45 -13.12 0.70 -13.10
C TYR A 45 -11.77 1.33 -13.44
N ARG A 46 -11.39 1.32 -14.71
CA ARG A 46 -10.15 1.94 -15.21
C ARG A 46 -10.55 3.06 -16.16
N MET A 47 -10.39 4.29 -15.70
CA MET A 47 -10.66 5.48 -16.48
C MET A 47 -9.35 6.05 -17.01
N VAL A 48 -9.32 6.44 -18.27
CA VAL A 48 -8.25 7.21 -18.89
C VAL A 48 -8.80 8.51 -19.44
N LEU A 49 -8.00 9.56 -19.34
CA LEU A 49 -8.20 10.80 -20.05
C LEU A 49 -7.18 10.91 -21.17
N GLU A 50 -7.64 11.26 -22.34
CA GLU A 50 -6.83 11.43 -23.56
C GLU A 50 -6.94 12.87 -24.07
N ASN A 51 -5.84 13.34 -24.68
CA ASN A 51 -5.84 14.62 -25.41
C ASN A 51 -6.43 14.46 -26.82
N GLU A 52 -6.37 15.50 -27.63
CA GLU A 52 -6.87 15.52 -29.00
C GLU A 52 -6.16 14.51 -29.93
N GLU A 53 -4.88 14.23 -29.64
CA GLU A 53 -4.07 13.24 -30.34
C GLU A 53 -4.30 11.79 -29.82
N LYS A 54 -5.30 11.57 -28.96
CA LYS A 54 -5.61 10.29 -28.31
C LYS A 54 -4.46 9.75 -27.44
N GLN A 55 -3.59 10.63 -26.94
CA GLN A 55 -2.55 10.25 -25.99
C GLN A 55 -3.08 10.33 -24.57
N PRO A 56 -2.74 9.38 -23.69
CA PRO A 56 -3.20 9.40 -22.30
C PRO A 56 -2.48 10.52 -21.54
N VAL A 57 -3.25 11.33 -20.80
CA VAL A 57 -2.77 12.46 -20.01
C VAL A 57 -3.10 12.32 -18.52
N ALA A 58 -4.12 11.53 -18.18
CA ALA A 58 -4.41 11.12 -16.80
C ALA A 58 -5.05 9.74 -16.77
N ALA A 59 -4.89 9.05 -15.64
CA ALA A 59 -5.53 7.76 -15.40
C ALA A 59 -6.05 7.66 -13.96
N LEU A 60 -7.09 6.84 -13.80
CA LEU A 60 -7.67 6.56 -12.49
C LEU A 60 -8.14 5.10 -12.42
N SER A 61 -7.45 4.30 -11.58
CA SER A 61 -7.96 3.00 -11.16
C SER A 61 -8.88 3.22 -9.95
N LEU A 62 -10.18 3.08 -10.20
CA LEU A 62 -11.23 3.38 -9.24
C LEU A 62 -11.87 2.08 -8.80
N LEU A 63 -11.99 1.89 -7.50
CA LEU A 63 -12.63 0.74 -6.86
C LEU A 63 -14.00 1.13 -6.34
N ALA A 64 -15.05 0.45 -6.77
CA ALA A 64 -16.41 0.65 -6.29
C ALA A 64 -16.81 -0.45 -5.32
N ARG A 65 -17.41 -0.10 -4.18
CA ARG A 65 -17.92 -1.06 -3.21
C ARG A 65 -19.31 -0.68 -2.75
N ARG A 66 -20.20 -1.67 -2.71
CA ARG A 66 -21.55 -1.50 -2.17
C ARG A 66 -21.54 -1.45 -0.65
N ILE A 67 -22.25 -0.47 -0.10
CA ILE A 67 -22.55 -0.39 1.34
C ILE A 67 -23.77 -1.27 1.61
N PRO A 68 -23.65 -2.37 2.38
CA PRO A 68 -24.73 -3.34 2.53
C PRO A 68 -26.04 -2.73 3.05
N VAL A 69 -25.95 -1.82 4.04
CA VAL A 69 -27.13 -1.23 4.70
C VAL A 69 -27.83 -0.19 3.82
N LEU A 70 -27.06 0.56 3.00
CA LEU A 70 -27.60 1.67 2.20
C LEU A 70 -27.89 1.28 0.75
N GLY A 71 -27.39 0.15 0.28
CA GLY A 71 -27.47 -0.26 -1.12
C GLY A 71 -26.70 0.62 -2.11
N LYS A 72 -26.11 1.71 -1.64
CA LYS A 72 -25.33 2.68 -2.41
C LYS A 72 -23.88 2.24 -2.60
N LEU A 73 -23.18 2.84 -3.55
CA LEU A 73 -21.75 2.62 -3.77
C LEU A 73 -20.88 3.69 -3.09
N ILE A 74 -19.69 3.31 -2.71
CA ILE A 74 -18.58 4.21 -2.46
C ILE A 74 -17.49 3.96 -3.50
N PHE A 75 -16.83 5.02 -3.92
CA PHE A 75 -15.67 4.96 -4.79
C PHE A 75 -14.39 5.21 -4.01
N TYR A 76 -13.33 4.49 -4.34
CA TYR A 76 -12.01 4.68 -3.78
C TYR A 76 -10.93 4.55 -4.85
N ALA A 77 -10.06 5.54 -4.96
CA ALA A 77 -8.91 5.53 -5.85
C ALA A 77 -7.62 5.59 -5.02
N PRO A 78 -7.07 4.41 -4.62
CA PRO A 78 -5.90 4.36 -3.74
C PRO A 78 -4.68 4.98 -4.43
N ARG A 79 -4.05 5.96 -3.79
CA ARG A 79 -2.89 6.71 -4.33
C ARG A 79 -3.11 7.38 -5.68
N GLY A 80 -4.36 7.46 -6.15
CA GLY A 80 -4.76 8.17 -7.36
C GLY A 80 -5.29 9.57 -7.07
N PRO A 81 -5.54 10.32 -8.17
CA PRO A 81 -5.32 9.97 -9.59
C PRO A 81 -3.86 9.97 -10.00
N VAL A 82 -3.58 9.47 -11.22
CA VAL A 82 -2.25 9.44 -11.84
C VAL A 82 -2.23 10.41 -13.02
N GLY A 83 -1.23 11.29 -13.07
CA GLY A 83 -1.07 12.34 -14.07
C GLY A 83 -0.48 13.61 -13.44
N ASP A 84 -0.58 14.73 -14.14
CA ASP A 84 -0.20 16.03 -13.60
C ASP A 84 -1.32 16.57 -12.67
N LEU A 85 -1.14 16.36 -11.37
CA LEU A 85 -2.10 16.80 -10.34
C LEU A 85 -2.19 18.31 -10.18
N HIS A 86 -1.24 19.08 -10.71
CA HIS A 86 -1.24 20.54 -10.68
C HIS A 86 -1.90 21.16 -11.92
N ASN A 87 -2.17 20.37 -12.96
CA ASN A 87 -2.97 20.81 -14.08
C ASN A 87 -4.47 20.85 -13.68
N GLN A 88 -4.91 22.01 -13.25
CA GLN A 88 -6.28 22.19 -12.72
C GLN A 88 -7.34 21.89 -13.76
N GLU A 89 -7.14 22.27 -15.03
CA GLU A 89 -8.11 21.99 -16.10
C GLU A 89 -8.28 20.48 -16.32
N LEU A 90 -7.16 19.75 -16.37
CA LEU A 90 -7.15 18.30 -16.50
C LEU A 90 -7.84 17.62 -15.32
N MET A 91 -7.55 18.06 -14.09
CA MET A 91 -8.13 17.49 -12.86
C MET A 91 -9.63 17.87 -12.74
N ASP A 92 -10.02 19.07 -13.09
CA ASP A 92 -11.44 19.48 -13.13
C ASP A 92 -12.23 18.60 -14.12
N PHE A 93 -11.67 18.35 -15.30
CA PHE A 93 -12.28 17.44 -16.26
C PHE A 93 -12.37 16.01 -15.72
N LEU A 94 -11.28 15.47 -15.15
CA LEU A 94 -11.27 14.13 -14.54
C LEU A 94 -12.39 13.98 -13.51
N PHE A 95 -12.46 14.91 -12.54
CA PHE A 95 -13.46 14.81 -11.48
C PHE A 95 -14.88 15.06 -11.98
N SER A 96 -15.07 15.82 -13.07
CA SER A 96 -16.36 15.95 -13.73
C SER A 96 -16.84 14.60 -14.31
N GLU A 97 -15.93 13.83 -14.93
CA GLU A 97 -16.24 12.50 -15.48
C GLU A 97 -16.51 11.49 -14.37
N VAL A 98 -15.73 11.55 -13.27
CA VAL A 98 -16.01 10.71 -12.08
C VAL A 98 -17.38 11.04 -11.48
N ARG A 99 -17.82 12.31 -11.47
CA ARG A 99 -19.18 12.71 -11.03
C ARG A 99 -20.28 12.15 -11.96
N LYS A 100 -20.02 12.06 -13.27
CA LYS A 100 -20.96 11.40 -14.22
C LYS A 100 -21.09 9.91 -13.90
N LEU A 101 -19.95 9.22 -13.78
CA LEU A 101 -19.92 7.80 -13.41
C LEU A 101 -20.58 7.56 -12.05
N ALA A 102 -20.37 8.45 -11.08
CA ALA A 102 -20.96 8.34 -9.76
C ALA A 102 -22.51 8.42 -9.81
N ARG A 103 -23.05 9.30 -10.65
CA ARG A 103 -24.52 9.38 -10.87
C ARG A 103 -25.06 8.11 -11.51
N GLU A 104 -24.40 7.58 -12.54
CA GLU A 104 -24.80 6.34 -13.23
C GLU A 104 -24.77 5.13 -12.29
N LYS A 105 -23.80 5.06 -11.41
CA LYS A 105 -23.58 3.93 -10.50
C LYS A 105 -24.18 4.13 -9.10
N ASP A 106 -24.82 5.27 -8.86
CA ASP A 106 -25.42 5.62 -7.57
C ASP A 106 -24.40 5.61 -6.41
N ALA A 107 -23.22 6.22 -6.65
CA ALA A 107 -22.17 6.36 -5.66
C ALA A 107 -22.37 7.63 -4.81
N ILE A 108 -22.05 7.54 -3.52
CA ILE A 108 -22.27 8.64 -2.55
C ILE A 108 -21.07 9.55 -2.39
N PHE A 109 -19.85 9.05 -2.57
CA PHE A 109 -18.61 9.84 -2.58
C PHE A 109 -17.48 9.07 -3.26
N LEU A 110 -16.44 9.82 -3.67
CA LEU A 110 -15.13 9.29 -4.03
C LEU A 110 -14.14 9.61 -2.92
N LYS A 111 -13.42 8.61 -2.42
CA LYS A 111 -12.24 8.79 -1.57
C LYS A 111 -10.97 8.71 -2.43
N ILE A 112 -10.04 9.65 -2.21
CA ILE A 112 -8.67 9.62 -2.74
C ILE A 112 -7.69 9.78 -1.58
N ASP A 113 -6.46 9.30 -1.76
CA ASP A 113 -5.33 9.50 -0.85
C ASP A 113 -4.02 9.62 -1.65
N PRO A 114 -3.88 10.69 -2.46
CA PRO A 114 -2.80 10.79 -3.44
C PRO A 114 -1.42 10.71 -2.81
N ASP A 115 -0.45 10.19 -3.57
CA ASP A 115 0.96 10.12 -3.17
C ASP A 115 1.61 11.52 -3.26
N VAL A 116 1.18 12.42 -2.39
CA VAL A 116 1.62 13.81 -2.35
C VAL A 116 1.94 14.21 -0.92
N SER A 117 3.03 14.96 -0.74
CA SER A 117 3.44 15.47 0.57
C SER A 117 2.39 16.40 1.18
N ILE A 118 2.31 16.42 2.52
CA ILE A 118 1.53 17.39 3.28
C ILE A 118 1.96 18.85 3.00
N GLU A 119 3.19 19.03 2.54
CA GLU A 119 3.77 20.35 2.21
C GLU A 119 3.28 20.88 0.87
N ASP A 120 2.63 20.08 0.03
CA ASP A 120 2.03 20.51 -1.22
C ASP A 120 0.73 21.30 -0.95
N LEU A 121 0.90 22.55 -0.54
CA LEU A 121 -0.21 23.42 -0.18
C LEU A 121 -1.07 23.77 -1.39
N ALA A 122 -0.49 23.85 -2.59
CA ALA A 122 -1.20 24.19 -3.82
C ALA A 122 -2.24 23.12 -4.18
N LEU A 123 -1.85 21.83 -4.15
CA LEU A 123 -2.80 20.75 -4.40
C LEU A 123 -3.88 20.67 -3.30
N ARG A 124 -3.50 20.87 -2.05
CA ARG A 124 -4.46 20.83 -0.93
C ARG A 124 -5.52 21.94 -1.04
N GLU A 125 -5.09 23.15 -1.42
CA GLU A 125 -6.01 24.27 -1.65
C GLU A 125 -6.89 24.02 -2.88
N TYR A 126 -6.33 23.52 -3.97
CA TYR A 126 -7.09 23.11 -5.15
C TYR A 126 -8.18 22.08 -4.77
N LEU A 127 -7.84 21.01 -4.08
CA LEU A 127 -8.83 19.98 -3.66
C LEU A 127 -9.94 20.60 -2.80
N ARG A 128 -9.58 21.45 -1.85
CA ARG A 128 -10.56 22.17 -1.00
C ARG A 128 -11.49 23.04 -1.83
N SER A 129 -10.95 23.83 -2.78
CA SER A 129 -11.72 24.71 -3.65
C SER A 129 -12.70 23.94 -4.56
N ARG A 130 -12.42 22.68 -4.85
CA ARG A 130 -13.29 21.78 -5.63
C ARG A 130 -14.29 20.97 -4.79
N GLY A 131 -14.38 21.28 -3.49
CA GLY A 131 -15.35 20.68 -2.58
C GLY A 131 -14.92 19.33 -2.00
N PHE A 132 -13.62 18.99 -2.07
CA PHE A 132 -13.13 17.85 -1.33
C PHE A 132 -13.07 18.16 0.16
N VAL A 133 -13.56 17.22 0.95
CA VAL A 133 -13.50 17.26 2.42
C VAL A 133 -12.30 16.43 2.86
N ALA A 134 -11.40 17.04 3.65
CA ALA A 134 -10.33 16.27 4.25
C ALA A 134 -10.93 15.23 5.19
N ALA A 135 -10.69 13.98 4.87
CA ALA A 135 -11.15 12.81 5.61
C ALA A 135 -9.92 12.11 6.18
N GLY A 136 -10.02 11.53 7.33
CA GLY A 136 -8.90 10.78 7.88
C GLY A 136 -8.59 11.15 9.31
N ARG A 137 -7.97 10.20 9.97
CA ARG A 137 -7.65 10.27 11.39
C ARG A 137 -6.27 10.88 11.58
N LYS A 138 -6.11 11.58 12.69
CA LYS A 138 -4.92 12.41 12.93
C LYS A 138 -3.67 11.62 13.28
N GLU A 139 -3.79 10.36 13.72
CA GLU A 139 -2.69 9.62 14.34
C GLU A 139 -2.64 8.15 13.90
N GLY A 140 -1.47 7.65 13.56
CA GLY A 140 -1.15 6.24 13.41
C GLY A 140 -1.45 5.58 12.06
N PHE A 141 -1.57 4.25 12.10
CA PHE A 141 -1.90 3.36 10.98
C PHE A 141 -3.40 3.35 10.63
N GLU A 142 -4.13 4.38 10.95
CA GLU A 142 -5.59 4.38 10.98
C GLU A 142 -6.28 4.70 9.65
N GLY A 143 -5.53 5.07 8.61
CA GLY A 143 -6.05 5.31 7.26
C GLY A 143 -6.17 4.05 6.42
N LEU A 144 -6.75 4.17 5.22
CA LEU A 144 -6.76 3.10 4.23
C LEU A 144 -5.34 2.81 3.71
N GLN A 145 -4.52 3.86 3.60
CA GLN A 145 -3.09 3.80 3.33
C GLN A 145 -2.31 4.54 4.43
N PRO A 146 -1.05 4.16 4.69
CA PRO A 146 -0.22 4.87 5.67
C PRO A 146 -0.06 6.34 5.32
N LYS A 147 -0.30 7.22 6.30
CA LYS A 147 -0.06 8.66 6.16
C LYS A 147 1.42 9.01 6.34
N PHE A 148 2.11 8.29 7.22
CA PHE A 148 3.52 8.50 7.56
C PHE A 148 4.34 7.30 7.09
N VAL A 149 5.40 7.56 6.34
CA VAL A 149 6.30 6.53 5.80
C VAL A 149 7.75 6.98 5.90
N PHE A 150 8.68 6.02 5.70
CA PHE A 150 10.07 6.34 5.39
C PHE A 150 10.35 6.00 3.93
N ARG A 151 10.96 6.91 3.20
CA ARG A 151 11.41 6.75 1.80
C ARG A 151 12.91 6.93 1.71
N LEU A 152 13.60 5.94 1.17
CA LEU A 152 15.03 5.98 0.90
C LEU A 152 15.24 6.29 -0.58
N ASP A 153 16.03 7.34 -0.84
CA ASP A 153 16.54 7.62 -2.18
C ASP A 153 17.57 6.55 -2.56
N LEU A 154 17.34 5.86 -3.67
CA LEU A 154 18.20 4.82 -4.19
C LEU A 154 19.17 5.33 -5.28
N THR A 155 19.23 6.62 -5.58
CA THR A 155 20.15 7.17 -6.59
C THR A 155 21.62 6.98 -6.22
N PRO A 156 22.07 7.07 -4.93
CA PRO A 156 23.45 6.79 -4.57
C PRO A 156 23.81 5.32 -4.79
N ASP A 157 25.11 5.01 -4.95
CA ASP A 157 25.61 3.64 -5.01
C ASP A 157 25.40 2.88 -3.69
N LEU A 158 25.54 1.54 -3.73
CA LEU A 158 25.28 0.68 -2.59
C LEU A 158 26.21 0.95 -1.40
N ASP A 159 27.46 1.27 -1.65
CA ASP A 159 28.45 1.56 -0.61
C ASP A 159 28.09 2.85 0.11
N THR A 160 27.72 3.88 -0.64
CA THR A 160 27.23 5.16 -0.12
C THR A 160 25.94 4.97 0.70
N LEU A 161 24.97 4.22 0.18
CA LEU A 161 23.74 3.91 0.90
C LEU A 161 24.04 3.20 2.24
N LEU A 162 24.89 2.17 2.20
CA LEU A 162 25.30 1.43 3.39
C LEU A 162 26.03 2.32 4.40
N ALA A 163 26.95 3.17 3.94
CA ALA A 163 27.70 4.09 4.80
C ALA A 163 26.77 5.09 5.53
N ASN A 164 25.69 5.52 4.86
CA ASN A 164 24.71 6.46 5.39
C ASN A 164 23.72 5.85 6.41
N PHE A 165 23.62 4.52 6.51
CA PHE A 165 22.80 3.91 7.54
C PHE A 165 23.33 4.22 8.95
N HIS A 166 22.45 4.27 9.94
CA HIS A 166 22.87 4.44 11.33
C HIS A 166 23.88 3.33 11.74
N ALA A 167 24.82 3.67 12.59
CA ALA A 167 25.87 2.73 13.05
C ALA A 167 25.30 1.40 13.58
N LYS A 168 24.19 1.46 14.34
CA LYS A 168 23.49 0.27 14.85
C LYS A 168 22.89 -0.58 13.74
N THR A 169 22.37 0.03 12.68
CA THR A 169 21.83 -0.69 11.51
C THR A 169 22.92 -1.43 10.77
N ARG A 170 24.05 -0.76 10.48
CA ARG A 170 25.24 -1.39 9.88
C ARG A 170 25.78 -2.53 10.73
N TYR A 171 25.86 -2.33 12.05
CA TYR A 171 26.30 -3.37 12.99
C TYR A 171 25.37 -4.60 12.92
N ASN A 172 24.05 -4.41 13.00
CA ASN A 172 23.08 -5.51 13.01
C ASN A 172 23.05 -6.25 11.66
N LEU A 173 23.24 -5.55 10.54
CA LEU A 173 23.37 -6.14 9.24
C LEU A 173 24.60 -7.09 9.19
N ARG A 174 25.77 -6.57 9.53
CA ARG A 174 27.01 -7.38 9.60
C ARG A 174 26.91 -8.51 10.64
N LEU A 175 26.15 -8.31 11.71
CA LEU A 175 25.92 -9.37 12.71
C LEU A 175 25.12 -10.50 12.08
N ALA A 176 24.06 -10.22 11.31
CA ALA A 176 23.26 -11.25 10.64
C ALA A 176 24.12 -12.07 9.67
N GLU A 177 24.93 -11.41 8.85
CA GLU A 177 25.87 -12.07 7.93
C GLU A 177 26.87 -12.97 8.69
N ARG A 178 27.55 -12.44 9.71
CA ARG A 178 28.52 -13.21 10.52
C ARG A 178 27.90 -14.39 11.26
N LYS A 179 26.63 -14.30 11.63
CA LYS A 179 25.88 -15.40 12.28
C LYS A 179 25.44 -16.46 11.27
N GLY A 180 25.61 -16.24 9.97
CA GLY A 180 25.23 -17.19 8.93
C GLY A 180 23.71 -17.15 8.63
N VAL A 181 23.10 -15.97 8.69
CA VAL A 181 21.74 -15.78 8.16
C VAL A 181 21.84 -15.75 6.64
N GLU A 182 21.04 -16.58 5.98
CA GLU A 182 20.97 -16.70 4.53
C GLU A 182 19.62 -16.17 4.01
N ILE A 183 19.63 -15.47 2.87
CA ILE A 183 18.40 -14.98 2.25
C ILE A 183 18.09 -15.78 0.99
N LYS A 184 16.93 -16.45 0.98
CA LYS A 184 16.36 -17.05 -0.22
C LYS A 184 15.61 -15.97 -0.99
N GLU A 185 16.13 -15.59 -2.17
CA GLU A 185 15.54 -14.57 -3.05
C GLU A 185 14.65 -15.16 -4.14
N ASN A 186 14.90 -16.39 -4.54
CA ASN A 186 14.15 -17.10 -5.58
C ASN A 186 13.05 -17.95 -4.92
N CYS A 187 12.11 -17.28 -4.22
CA CYS A 187 10.96 -17.93 -3.62
C CYS A 187 9.86 -18.13 -4.65
N GLY A 188 9.28 -19.34 -4.66
CA GLY A 188 8.09 -19.68 -5.44
C GLY A 188 6.79 -19.59 -4.64
N LYS A 189 5.67 -19.97 -5.27
CA LYS A 189 4.35 -20.01 -4.59
C LYS A 189 4.35 -21.04 -3.45
N GLU A 190 5.14 -22.10 -3.58
CA GLU A 190 5.35 -23.15 -2.58
C GLU A 190 6.00 -22.63 -1.28
N ASP A 191 6.67 -21.49 -1.32
CA ASP A 191 7.26 -20.83 -0.14
C ASP A 191 6.26 -19.94 0.61
N LEU A 192 5.13 -19.62 -0.01
CA LEU A 192 4.13 -18.72 0.58
C LEU A 192 3.54 -19.26 1.90
N PRO A 193 3.27 -20.57 2.07
CA PRO A 193 2.87 -21.13 3.36
C PRO A 193 3.88 -20.85 4.47
N ILE A 194 5.18 -21.02 4.20
CA ILE A 194 6.26 -20.76 5.16
C ILE A 194 6.23 -19.32 5.63
N PHE A 195 6.14 -18.37 4.69
CA PHE A 195 6.00 -16.96 5.01
C PHE A 195 4.77 -16.70 5.88
N TYR A 196 3.63 -17.30 5.52
CA TYR A 196 2.37 -17.07 6.24
C TYR A 196 2.37 -17.62 7.67
N GLU A 197 3.01 -18.75 7.91
CA GLU A 197 3.21 -19.31 9.26
C GLU A 197 4.02 -18.34 10.14
N ILE A 198 5.15 -17.82 9.64
CA ILE A 198 5.96 -16.83 10.36
C ILE A 198 5.16 -15.53 10.59
N LEU A 199 4.33 -15.14 9.61
CA LEU A 199 3.48 -13.97 9.72
C LEU A 199 2.38 -14.16 10.79
N GLN A 200 1.80 -15.34 10.92
CA GLN A 200 0.86 -15.66 12.00
C GLN A 200 1.52 -15.53 13.38
N GLU A 201 2.73 -16.09 13.56
CA GLU A 201 3.51 -15.94 14.79
C GLU A 201 3.78 -14.46 15.13
N THR A 202 4.12 -13.67 14.11
CA THR A 202 4.31 -12.22 14.25
C THR A 202 3.02 -11.53 14.68
N THR A 203 1.87 -11.86 14.09
CA THR A 203 0.59 -11.22 14.42
C THR A 203 0.09 -11.55 15.82
N GLU A 204 0.34 -12.76 16.29
CA GLU A 204 0.03 -13.19 17.66
C GLU A 204 0.86 -12.42 18.70
N ARG A 205 2.15 -12.29 18.44
CA ARG A 205 3.07 -11.53 19.28
C ARG A 205 2.73 -10.05 19.34
N ASP A 206 2.54 -9.43 18.16
CA ASP A 206 2.43 -7.97 18.02
C ASP A 206 0.95 -7.51 18.01
N LYS A 207 0.00 -8.43 18.18
CA LYS A 207 -1.45 -8.21 18.37
C LYS A 207 -2.12 -7.38 17.27
N PHE A 208 -1.79 -7.62 16.01
CA PHE A 208 -2.48 -7.00 14.88
C PHE A 208 -3.21 -8.01 14.01
N LEU A 209 -4.15 -7.52 13.17
CA LEU A 209 -4.91 -8.36 12.25
C LEU A 209 -4.21 -8.43 10.90
N VAL A 210 -4.07 -9.64 10.37
CA VAL A 210 -3.59 -9.90 9.02
C VAL A 210 -4.70 -10.50 8.15
N ARG A 211 -4.56 -10.35 6.84
CA ARG A 211 -5.44 -10.98 5.84
C ARG A 211 -5.36 -12.50 5.92
N SER A 212 -6.38 -13.20 5.42
CA SER A 212 -6.36 -14.66 5.30
C SER A 212 -5.26 -15.14 4.36
N TYR A 213 -4.86 -16.40 4.50
CA TYR A 213 -3.90 -17.02 3.58
C TYR A 213 -4.36 -16.94 2.13
N HIS A 214 -5.64 -17.20 1.88
CA HIS A 214 -6.24 -17.08 0.56
C HIS A 214 -6.03 -15.70 -0.11
N TYR A 215 -6.06 -14.61 0.66
CA TYR A 215 -5.75 -13.28 0.11
C TYR A 215 -4.30 -13.17 -0.38
N PHE A 216 -3.35 -13.85 0.28
CA PHE A 216 -1.95 -13.88 -0.17
C PHE A 216 -1.78 -14.75 -1.42
N GLU A 217 -2.55 -15.84 -1.55
CA GLU A 217 -2.58 -16.63 -2.79
C GLU A 217 -3.13 -15.80 -3.96
N GLU A 218 -4.26 -15.12 -3.78
CA GLU A 218 -4.82 -14.21 -4.79
C GLU A 218 -3.85 -13.09 -5.16
N MET A 219 -3.16 -12.52 -4.17
CA MET A 219 -2.15 -11.46 -4.39
C MET A 219 -0.97 -12.01 -5.19
N TRP A 220 -0.52 -13.22 -4.89
CA TRP A 220 0.52 -13.92 -5.66
C TRP A 220 0.09 -14.08 -7.11
N ASP A 221 -1.08 -14.68 -7.34
CA ASP A 221 -1.58 -14.99 -8.67
C ASP A 221 -1.86 -13.75 -9.53
N CYS A 222 -2.23 -12.63 -8.91
CA CYS A 222 -2.46 -11.37 -9.63
C CYS A 222 -1.17 -10.60 -9.91
N LEU A 223 -0.20 -10.58 -8.98
CA LEU A 223 0.91 -9.62 -9.05
C LEU A 223 2.26 -10.24 -9.46
N VAL A 224 2.51 -11.52 -9.15
CA VAL A 224 3.79 -12.17 -9.51
C VAL A 224 3.96 -12.34 -11.03
N PRO A 225 2.94 -12.74 -11.81
CA PRO A 225 3.10 -12.87 -13.26
C PRO A 225 3.45 -11.54 -13.96
N ALA A 226 3.05 -10.41 -13.35
CA ALA A 226 3.39 -9.07 -13.85
C ALA A 226 4.75 -8.56 -13.34
N GLY A 227 5.46 -9.33 -12.49
CA GLY A 227 6.71 -8.91 -11.86
C GLY A 227 6.54 -7.89 -10.74
N TYR A 228 5.33 -7.72 -10.20
CA TYR A 228 5.03 -6.66 -9.23
C TYR A 228 5.14 -7.10 -7.77
N LEU A 229 5.31 -8.39 -7.50
CA LEU A 229 5.44 -8.95 -6.15
C LEU A 229 6.61 -9.92 -6.08
N LYS A 230 7.42 -9.81 -5.03
CA LYS A 230 8.49 -10.76 -4.71
C LYS A 230 8.46 -11.12 -3.23
N LEU A 231 8.73 -12.40 -2.94
CA LEU A 231 8.91 -12.94 -1.59
C LEU A 231 10.40 -13.16 -1.33
N PHE A 232 10.83 -12.80 -0.13
CA PHE A 232 12.16 -13.09 0.40
C PHE A 232 12.02 -13.83 1.73
N LEU A 233 12.79 -14.88 1.95
CA LEU A 233 12.84 -15.63 3.21
C LEU A 233 14.26 -15.63 3.78
N ALA A 234 14.36 -15.40 5.08
CA ALA A 234 15.61 -15.52 5.82
C ALA A 234 15.68 -16.86 6.54
N TYR A 235 16.77 -17.56 6.37
CA TYR A 235 17.07 -18.83 7.00
C TYR A 235 18.23 -18.70 7.97
N TYR A 236 18.17 -19.47 9.04
CA TYR A 236 19.26 -19.62 9.98
C TYR A 236 19.32 -21.09 10.42
N GLN A 237 20.51 -21.73 10.26
CA GLN A 237 20.69 -23.17 10.53
C GLN A 237 19.63 -24.06 9.84
N GLY A 238 19.32 -23.75 8.58
CA GLY A 238 18.36 -24.48 7.75
C GLY A 238 16.88 -24.21 8.10
N LYS A 239 16.56 -23.36 9.08
CA LYS A 239 15.19 -23.03 9.49
C LYS A 239 14.79 -21.64 8.99
N PRO A 240 13.58 -21.45 8.44
CA PRO A 240 13.06 -20.14 8.09
C PRO A 240 12.73 -19.35 9.37
N ILE A 241 13.28 -18.14 9.51
CA ILE A 241 13.17 -17.34 10.73
C ILE A 241 12.56 -15.96 10.49
N ALA A 242 12.51 -15.49 9.25
CA ALA A 242 11.86 -14.25 8.88
C ALA A 242 11.51 -14.28 7.39
N GLY A 243 10.62 -13.39 6.96
CA GLY A 243 10.27 -13.24 5.56
C GLY A 243 9.64 -11.89 5.28
N THR A 244 9.68 -11.50 4.00
CA THR A 244 9.12 -10.23 3.54
C THR A 244 8.49 -10.38 2.17
N LEU A 245 7.37 -9.66 1.96
CA LEU A 245 6.80 -9.41 0.64
C LEU A 245 7.09 -7.97 0.24
N ALA A 246 7.60 -7.79 -0.97
CA ALA A 246 7.89 -6.49 -1.55
C ALA A 246 7.13 -6.29 -2.86
N TYR A 247 6.64 -5.06 -3.08
CA TYR A 247 6.14 -4.65 -4.39
C TYR A 247 7.23 -3.92 -5.17
N LEU A 248 7.10 -3.98 -6.51
CA LEU A 248 7.89 -3.21 -7.44
C LEU A 248 6.99 -2.73 -8.58
N PHE A 249 7.01 -1.42 -8.86
CA PHE A 249 6.32 -0.84 -10.01
C PHE A 249 6.92 0.52 -10.37
N GLY A 250 7.11 0.77 -11.66
CA GLY A 250 7.76 1.99 -12.12
C GLY A 250 9.18 2.09 -11.55
N ASP A 251 9.47 3.17 -10.87
CA ASP A 251 10.77 3.45 -10.26
C ASP A 251 10.77 3.31 -8.73
N THR A 252 9.77 2.62 -8.16
CA THR A 252 9.61 2.48 -6.72
C THR A 252 9.44 1.03 -6.30
N ALA A 253 10.10 0.65 -5.21
CA ALA A 253 9.86 -0.60 -4.50
C ALA A 253 9.28 -0.33 -3.11
N TRP A 254 8.37 -1.19 -2.64
CA TRP A 254 7.70 -1.05 -1.33
C TRP A 254 7.86 -2.30 -0.48
N TYR A 255 8.25 -2.11 0.79
CA TYR A 255 8.21 -3.14 1.82
C TYR A 255 6.78 -3.28 2.37
N ILE A 256 6.03 -4.32 1.96
CA ILE A 256 4.59 -4.42 2.23
C ILE A 256 4.27 -5.22 3.47
N TYR A 257 4.79 -6.42 3.57
CA TYR A 257 4.62 -7.31 4.70
C TYR A 257 5.97 -7.80 5.21
N GLY A 258 6.15 -7.74 6.51
CA GLY A 258 7.30 -8.33 7.19
C GLY A 258 6.84 -9.27 8.28
N ALA A 259 7.54 -10.38 8.41
CA ALA A 259 7.31 -11.42 9.39
C ALA A 259 8.63 -11.83 10.04
N SER A 260 8.61 -12.15 11.33
CA SER A 260 9.76 -12.71 12.04
C SER A 260 9.30 -13.68 13.11
N ALA A 261 9.89 -14.87 13.12
CA ALA A 261 9.68 -15.86 14.17
C ALA A 261 10.11 -15.31 15.54
N ASN A 262 9.60 -15.89 16.61
CA ASN A 262 10.02 -15.55 17.96
C ASN A 262 11.43 -16.07 18.26
N ALA A 263 11.76 -17.23 17.66
CA ALA A 263 13.08 -17.82 17.74
C ALA A 263 14.12 -17.02 16.93
N HIS A 264 15.37 -17.01 17.40
CA HIS A 264 16.53 -16.47 16.68
C HIS A 264 16.43 -14.97 16.29
N ARG A 265 15.60 -14.16 16.95
CA ARG A 265 15.53 -12.71 16.70
C ARG A 265 16.85 -11.99 16.96
N ASN A 266 17.68 -12.54 17.84
CA ASN A 266 19.01 -12.02 18.19
C ASN A 266 20.04 -12.13 17.06
N VAL A 267 19.78 -12.91 16.00
CA VAL A 267 20.65 -12.95 14.80
C VAL A 267 20.28 -11.86 13.76
N MET A 268 19.32 -10.98 14.08
CA MET A 268 18.96 -9.76 13.31
C MET A 268 18.55 -9.96 11.87
N PRO A 269 17.75 -10.98 11.49
CA PRO A 269 17.46 -11.34 10.09
C PRO A 269 16.79 -10.19 9.31
N ASN A 270 15.96 -9.38 9.97
CA ASN A 270 15.22 -8.30 9.30
C ASN A 270 16.12 -7.19 8.75
N TYR A 271 17.32 -6.98 9.32
CA TYR A 271 18.27 -6.01 8.78
C TYR A 271 18.86 -6.50 7.46
N LEU A 272 19.19 -7.78 7.39
CA LEU A 272 19.69 -8.39 6.17
C LEU A 272 18.60 -8.49 5.08
N LEU A 273 17.36 -8.85 5.44
CA LEU A 273 16.21 -8.82 4.52
C LEU A 273 16.00 -7.43 3.91
N GLN A 274 16.01 -6.36 4.73
CA GLN A 274 15.85 -5.01 4.22
C GLN A 274 16.98 -4.63 3.26
N TRP A 275 18.23 -4.96 3.60
CA TRP A 275 19.37 -4.70 2.73
C TRP A 275 19.29 -5.45 1.41
N THR A 276 18.89 -6.71 1.45
CA THR A 276 18.66 -7.52 0.23
C THR A 276 17.56 -6.91 -0.66
N MET A 277 16.44 -6.48 -0.07
CA MET A 277 15.39 -5.80 -0.85
C MET A 277 15.84 -4.46 -1.43
N ILE A 278 16.66 -3.68 -0.71
CA ILE A 278 17.23 -2.42 -1.21
C ILE A 278 18.15 -2.71 -2.41
N LYS A 279 19.01 -3.73 -2.34
CA LYS A 279 19.85 -4.16 -3.46
C LYS A 279 19.00 -4.57 -4.66
N TRP A 280 18.02 -5.46 -4.42
CA TRP A 280 17.09 -5.89 -5.45
C TRP A 280 16.33 -4.72 -6.11
N ALA A 281 15.85 -3.76 -5.33
CA ALA A 281 15.18 -2.58 -5.87
C ALA A 281 16.11 -1.78 -6.78
N LYS A 282 17.36 -1.61 -6.38
CA LYS A 282 18.38 -0.90 -7.17
C LYS A 282 18.74 -1.64 -8.46
N GLU A 283 18.87 -2.96 -8.41
CA GLU A 283 19.10 -3.83 -9.59
C GLU A 283 17.94 -3.74 -10.60
N ASN A 284 16.73 -3.41 -10.13
CA ASN A 284 15.56 -3.18 -10.97
C ASN A 284 15.33 -1.69 -11.31
N ASN A 285 16.38 -0.86 -11.22
CA ASN A 285 16.38 0.56 -11.56
C ASN A 285 15.38 1.42 -10.77
N CYS A 286 14.98 0.98 -9.57
CA CYS A 286 14.17 1.82 -8.70
C CYS A 286 14.98 3.02 -8.19
N LYS A 287 14.33 4.17 -8.12
CA LYS A 287 14.86 5.41 -7.53
C LYS A 287 14.45 5.56 -6.08
N THR A 288 13.37 4.91 -5.67
CA THR A 288 12.81 5.02 -4.33
C THR A 288 12.55 3.65 -3.72
N TYR A 289 12.93 3.50 -2.44
CA TYR A 289 12.51 2.38 -1.61
C TYR A 289 11.62 2.90 -0.48
N ASP A 290 10.36 2.51 -0.48
CA ASP A 290 9.37 2.92 0.52
C ASP A 290 9.24 1.83 1.59
N PHE A 291 9.66 2.13 2.82
CA PHE A 291 9.54 1.23 3.98
C PHE A 291 8.10 1.09 4.47
N ARG A 292 7.14 1.76 3.85
CA ARG A 292 5.73 1.80 4.26
C ARG A 292 5.54 2.40 5.64
N GLY A 293 4.32 2.20 6.17
CA GLY A 293 3.79 2.88 7.33
C GLY A 293 4.64 2.85 8.59
N VAL A 294 4.67 4.01 9.25
CA VAL A 294 5.07 4.18 10.65
C VAL A 294 4.00 4.98 11.38
N SER A 295 4.06 5.00 12.73
CA SER A 295 3.19 5.87 13.52
C SER A 295 3.60 7.33 13.35
N GLY A 296 2.61 8.23 13.28
CA GLY A 296 2.84 9.67 13.41
C GLY A 296 3.08 10.10 14.85
N ASN A 297 2.68 9.27 15.83
CA ASN A 297 3.03 9.49 17.24
C ASN A 297 4.43 8.90 17.50
N LEU A 298 5.40 9.79 17.69
CA LEU A 298 6.83 9.47 17.86
C LEU A 298 7.26 9.37 19.34
N ALA A 299 6.32 9.35 20.28
CA ALA A 299 6.63 9.17 21.69
C ALA A 299 7.25 7.79 21.95
N GLU A 300 8.25 7.72 22.83
CA GLU A 300 9.01 6.48 23.09
C GLU A 300 8.18 5.39 23.77
N ASP A 301 7.12 5.75 24.46
CA ASP A 301 6.14 4.85 25.08
C ASP A 301 5.12 4.28 24.09
N ASN A 302 5.10 4.79 22.83
CA ASN A 302 4.25 4.26 21.78
C ASN A 302 4.68 2.82 21.44
N PRO A 303 3.79 1.81 21.48
CA PRO A 303 4.11 0.43 21.09
C PRO A 303 4.75 0.30 19.70
N LEU A 304 4.47 1.23 18.79
CA LEU A 304 5.00 1.25 17.42
C LEU A 304 6.34 2.00 17.28
N TYR A 305 6.86 2.58 18.36
CA TYR A 305 8.12 3.33 18.35
C TYR A 305 9.31 2.44 17.92
N GLY A 306 9.29 1.16 18.29
CA GLY A 306 10.31 0.20 17.86
C GLY A 306 10.38 0.05 16.33
N LEU A 307 9.22 0.02 15.65
CA LEU A 307 9.14 -0.05 14.19
C LEU A 307 9.64 1.25 13.54
N TYR A 308 9.26 2.41 14.10
CA TYR A 308 9.77 3.72 13.66
C TYR A 308 11.29 3.77 13.73
N ARG A 309 11.86 3.42 14.90
CA ARG A 309 13.32 3.41 15.11
C ARG A 309 14.06 2.45 14.18
N PHE A 310 13.48 1.28 13.91
CA PHE A 310 14.02 0.31 12.96
C PHE A 310 14.11 0.92 11.54
N LYS A 311 13.02 1.47 11.02
CA LYS A 311 12.98 2.05 9.67
C LYS A 311 13.83 3.30 9.54
N LYS A 312 13.81 4.18 10.54
CA LYS A 312 14.68 5.36 10.62
C LYS A 312 16.17 5.00 10.51
N GLY A 313 16.56 3.83 11.03
CA GLY A 313 17.95 3.36 11.01
C GLY A 313 18.55 3.20 9.60
N PHE A 314 17.72 3.05 8.57
CA PHE A 314 18.14 2.98 7.16
C PHE A 314 18.29 4.35 6.50
N ASN A 315 18.19 5.44 7.28
CA ASN A 315 18.40 6.82 6.84
C ASN A 315 17.47 7.29 5.70
N GLY A 316 16.27 6.72 5.60
CA GLY A 316 15.23 7.24 4.71
C GLY A 316 14.64 8.55 5.23
N THR A 317 14.06 9.34 4.33
CA THR A 317 13.32 10.56 4.66
C THR A 317 11.96 10.21 5.26
N PHE A 318 11.65 10.76 6.45
CA PHE A 318 10.33 10.68 7.03
C PHE A 318 9.37 11.56 6.21
N THR A 319 8.37 10.94 5.61
CA THR A 319 7.44 11.59 4.70
C THR A 319 6.03 11.53 5.28
N GLU A 320 5.39 12.68 5.39
CA GLU A 320 3.98 12.81 5.70
C GLU A 320 3.19 13.10 4.41
N PHE A 321 2.22 12.28 4.09
CA PHE A 321 1.32 12.51 2.96
C PHE A 321 0.20 13.47 3.32
N SER A 322 -0.38 14.11 2.32
CA SER A 322 -1.51 15.05 2.46
C SER A 322 -2.75 14.40 3.11
N GLY A 323 -2.85 13.06 3.05
CA GLY A 323 -3.91 12.28 3.68
C GLY A 323 -5.04 11.93 2.74
N GLU A 324 -6.20 11.62 3.33
CA GLU A 324 -7.41 11.19 2.62
C GLU A 324 -8.33 12.38 2.37
N TYR A 325 -8.98 12.36 1.20
CA TYR A 325 -9.98 13.38 0.80
C TYR A 325 -11.20 12.68 0.22
N ASP A 326 -12.37 13.18 0.59
CA ASP A 326 -13.66 12.69 0.10
C ASP A 326 -14.32 13.76 -0.79
N LEU A 327 -14.58 13.40 -2.07
CA LEU A 327 -15.42 14.19 -2.97
C LEU A 327 -16.86 13.70 -2.83
N VAL A 328 -17.69 14.49 -2.18
CA VAL A 328 -19.06 14.13 -1.83
C VAL A 328 -20.01 14.32 -3.03
N PHE A 329 -20.75 13.28 -3.40
CA PHE A 329 -21.77 13.35 -4.45
C PHE A 329 -23.18 13.43 -3.87
N SER A 330 -23.43 12.82 -2.71
CA SER A 330 -24.69 12.85 -2.00
C SER A 330 -24.49 13.20 -0.52
N PRO A 331 -24.67 14.47 -0.12
CA PRO A 331 -24.43 14.92 1.26
C PRO A 331 -25.26 14.16 2.30
N PHE A 332 -26.51 13.86 2.00
CA PHE A 332 -27.40 13.13 2.91
C PHE A 332 -26.86 11.73 3.23
N TYR A 333 -26.58 10.92 2.19
CA TYR A 333 -26.07 9.57 2.38
C TYR A 333 -24.62 9.56 2.91
N TYR A 334 -23.81 10.57 2.58
CA TYR A 334 -22.48 10.72 3.13
C TYR A 334 -22.52 10.97 4.65
N GLY A 335 -23.38 11.90 5.12
CA GLY A 335 -23.57 12.13 6.55
C GLY A 335 -24.08 10.88 7.28
N LEU A 336 -25.01 10.13 6.68
CA LEU A 336 -25.48 8.87 7.24
C LEU A 336 -24.36 7.83 7.33
N TRP A 337 -23.56 7.67 6.28
CA TRP A 337 -22.44 6.72 6.24
C TRP A 337 -21.35 7.06 7.24
N THR A 338 -20.90 8.30 7.32
CA THR A 338 -19.83 8.72 8.25
C THR A 338 -20.21 8.48 9.73
N ASN A 339 -21.49 8.55 10.05
CA ASN A 339 -21.99 8.23 11.40
C ASN A 339 -22.12 6.70 11.63
N LEU A 340 -22.44 5.93 10.60
CA LEU A 340 -22.63 4.48 10.71
C LEU A 340 -21.31 3.68 10.57
N GLU A 341 -20.34 4.19 9.83
CA GLU A 341 -19.07 3.49 9.54
C GLU A 341 -18.33 3.04 10.80
N PRO A 342 -18.16 3.84 11.86
CA PRO A 342 -17.49 3.40 13.08
C PRO A 342 -18.18 2.20 13.75
N LEU A 343 -19.51 2.18 13.76
CA LEU A 343 -20.30 1.08 14.30
C LEU A 343 -20.17 -0.18 13.43
N TYR A 344 -20.21 -0.02 12.11
CA TYR A 344 -20.01 -1.07 11.14
C TYR A 344 -18.62 -1.71 11.28
N GLN A 345 -17.57 -0.90 11.36
CA GLN A 345 -16.20 -1.36 11.58
C GLN A 345 -16.02 -2.10 12.91
N LYS A 346 -16.61 -1.58 13.99
CA LYS A 346 -16.59 -2.22 15.31
C LYS A 346 -17.24 -3.60 15.29
N ASN A 347 -18.38 -3.74 14.61
CA ASN A 347 -19.10 -5.01 14.50
C ASN A 347 -18.35 -6.03 13.64
N ILE A 348 -17.75 -5.61 12.52
CA ILE A 348 -16.88 -6.49 11.72
C ILE A 348 -15.70 -7.00 12.54
N ARG A 349 -14.99 -6.13 13.26
CA ARG A 349 -13.88 -6.54 14.13
C ARG A 349 -14.33 -7.56 15.20
N ARG A 350 -15.49 -7.36 15.80
CA ARG A 350 -16.06 -8.33 16.76
C ARG A 350 -16.33 -9.68 16.13
N LEU A 351 -16.93 -9.71 14.94
CA LEU A 351 -17.20 -10.95 14.20
C LEU A 351 -15.93 -11.70 13.81
N ILE A 352 -14.89 -10.97 13.38
CA ILE A 352 -13.59 -11.55 13.05
C ILE A 352 -12.94 -12.17 14.30
N ASN A 353 -12.95 -11.45 15.42
CA ASN A 353 -12.38 -11.92 16.67
C ASN A 353 -13.14 -13.15 17.21
N PHE A 354 -14.46 -13.16 17.11
CA PHE A 354 -15.30 -14.30 17.50
C PHE A 354 -15.01 -15.54 16.65
N LYS A 355 -14.89 -15.39 15.31
CA LYS A 355 -14.49 -16.49 14.42
C LYS A 355 -13.09 -17.02 14.71
N LYS A 356 -12.16 -16.17 15.12
CA LYS A 356 -10.82 -16.59 15.55
C LYS A 356 -10.85 -17.37 16.86
N ALA A 357 -11.64 -16.94 17.84
CA ALA A 357 -11.80 -17.64 19.12
C ALA A 357 -12.32 -19.07 18.91
N ILE A 358 -13.38 -19.25 18.12
CA ILE A 358 -13.94 -20.58 17.79
C ILE A 358 -12.92 -21.48 17.06
N LYS A 359 -12.09 -20.90 16.14
CA LYS A 359 -11.05 -21.67 15.46
C LYS A 359 -9.87 -22.01 16.38
N GLY A 360 -9.59 -21.19 17.37
CA GLY A 360 -8.55 -21.42 18.38
C GLY A 360 -8.92 -22.50 19.37
N GLU A 361 -10.19 -22.63 19.74
CA GLU A 361 -10.69 -23.74 20.57
C GLU A 361 -10.64 -25.11 19.86
N LYS A 362 -10.96 -25.14 18.53
CA LYS A 362 -10.87 -26.38 17.72
C LYS A 362 -9.44 -26.87 17.43
N ARG A 363 -8.40 -26.10 17.76
CA ARG A 363 -7.00 -26.52 17.63
C ARG A 363 -6.38 -26.99 18.95
N ARG A 364 -7.16 -26.94 20.06
CA ARG A 364 -6.72 -27.39 21.38
C ARG A 364 -7.30 -28.74 21.81
N ASP A 365 -8.22 -29.28 21.00
CA ASP A 365 -8.73 -30.64 21.06
C ASP A 365 -8.07 -31.50 19.95
#